data_ec55cded8a97bd8e8eefe6b10feee5f2
#
_entry.id   ec55cded8a97bd8e8eefe6b10feee5f2
#
_cell.length_a   1.000
_cell.length_b   1.000
_cell.length_c   1.000
_cell.angle_alpha   90.00
_cell.angle_beta   90.00
_cell.angle_gamma   90.00
#
_symmetry.space_group_name_H-M   'P 1'
#
loop_
_entity.id
_entity.type
_entity.pdbx_description
1 polymer ?
#
loop_
_entity_poly.entity_id
_entity_poly.type
_entity_poly.pdbx_seq_one_letter_code
_entity_poly.pdbx_strand_id
1 'polypeptide(L)'
;MLFSIAVTLLFLSFFASVVFTGYFRNIARSNKFLIDIPDKSRKFHFRPTPLIGGLSIHAAMLLSTLFLIFLVDYKYDFQFDALSLTNSPSVKTSSQVGYSKKLSIKKENTPGAENFRLNITQQQGINNELETYDVNFGSIANESINISKISDDVFNVTLPNGEIKTYKAQSSGIVEINLSGEEISDPFIIEENSSEFFSFSSFTAAFILIALLLQAFILLDDVYSISAGKRLFIQCMATLSLIVLGEIYIENLNISLLGINLELGLWGIPFTIFAVVGIINAFNMIDGINGLCAGFALIALGALQVASGFDVANYSLVIAMGSIIGFLFYNLGFLGTKRRVFLGDNGSTFLGFFVAWTCINYSQSTNELIKPVTCLWIVAIPLLDCLGVMTGRIIKGILPFTAGRDHIHHKLQLITLSSSRTLMGLLILGSLLAVVGVMLDKSYLSSEISFILFVIFAAIYYIVSGKLFNTKKHSSAT
;
A
#
# COMPACT_ATOMS: atom_id res chain seq x y z
N MET A 1 -21.25 0.75 -4.08
CA MET A 1 -20.49 0.89 -5.33
C MET A 1 -19.00 0.57 -5.13
N LEU A 2 -18.29 1.23 -4.25
CA LEU A 2 -16.86 0.99 -3.96
C LEU A 2 -16.54 -0.49 -3.65
N PHE A 3 -17.36 -1.15 -2.82
CA PHE A 3 -17.21 -2.57 -2.51
C PHE A 3 -17.32 -3.47 -3.76
N SER A 4 -18.23 -3.19 -4.68
CA SER A 4 -18.37 -3.97 -5.92
C SER A 4 -17.16 -3.79 -6.85
N ILE A 5 -16.56 -2.60 -6.89
CA ILE A 5 -15.33 -2.34 -7.65
C ILE A 5 -14.17 -3.13 -7.06
N ALA A 6 -13.98 -3.09 -5.73
CA ALA A 6 -12.92 -3.84 -5.07
C ALA A 6 -13.04 -5.36 -5.32
N VAL A 7 -14.24 -5.92 -5.20
CA VAL A 7 -14.49 -7.33 -5.50
C VAL A 7 -14.18 -7.65 -6.97
N THR A 8 -14.61 -6.78 -7.90
CA THR A 8 -14.30 -6.95 -9.32
C THR A 8 -12.80 -6.94 -9.59
N LEU A 9 -12.07 -5.98 -8.98
CA LEU A 9 -10.62 -5.88 -9.13
C LEU A 9 -9.88 -7.07 -8.51
N LEU A 10 -10.36 -7.58 -7.36
CA LEU A 10 -9.81 -8.78 -6.74
C LEU A 10 -9.91 -9.99 -7.68
N PHE A 11 -11.10 -10.21 -8.25
CA PHE A 11 -11.30 -11.33 -9.19
C PHE A 11 -10.55 -11.11 -10.50
N LEU A 12 -10.56 -9.88 -11.05
CA LEU A 12 -9.83 -9.58 -12.28
C LEU A 12 -8.34 -9.85 -12.11
N SER A 13 -7.73 -9.31 -11.04
CA SER A 13 -6.30 -9.49 -10.78
C SER A 13 -5.94 -10.95 -10.48
N PHE A 14 -6.81 -11.67 -9.79
CA PHE A 14 -6.66 -13.11 -9.58
C PHE A 14 -6.65 -13.89 -10.90
N PHE A 15 -7.68 -13.72 -11.74
CA PHE A 15 -7.76 -14.44 -13.01
C PHE A 15 -6.66 -14.01 -13.98
N ALA A 16 -6.33 -12.72 -14.04
CA ALA A 16 -5.20 -12.22 -14.84
C ALA A 16 -3.90 -12.89 -14.40
N SER A 17 -3.64 -13.00 -13.11
CA SER A 17 -2.44 -13.66 -12.58
C SER A 17 -2.41 -15.14 -12.93
N VAL A 18 -3.52 -15.85 -12.83
CA VAL A 18 -3.61 -17.25 -13.25
C VAL A 18 -3.28 -17.40 -14.75
N VAL A 19 -3.85 -16.54 -15.59
CA VAL A 19 -3.61 -16.57 -17.05
C VAL A 19 -2.16 -16.23 -17.38
N PHE A 20 -1.63 -15.13 -16.84
CA PHE A 20 -0.24 -14.73 -17.09
C PHE A 20 0.76 -15.74 -16.57
N THR A 21 0.52 -16.34 -15.40
CA THR A 21 1.40 -17.40 -14.88
C THR A 21 1.43 -18.61 -15.81
N GLY A 22 0.26 -19.02 -16.33
CA GLY A 22 0.17 -20.09 -17.33
C GLY A 22 0.88 -19.76 -18.63
N TYR A 23 0.70 -18.55 -19.13
CA TYR A 23 1.29 -18.06 -20.37
C TYR A 23 2.82 -17.95 -20.28
N PHE A 24 3.33 -17.21 -19.30
CA PHE A 24 4.79 -17.06 -19.11
C PHE A 24 5.48 -18.38 -18.79
N ARG A 25 4.83 -19.27 -18.01
CA ARG A 25 5.34 -20.61 -17.77
C ARG A 25 5.54 -21.40 -19.08
N ASN A 26 4.61 -21.31 -20.01
CA ASN A 26 4.72 -22.00 -21.29
C ASN A 26 5.87 -21.40 -22.13
N ILE A 27 5.98 -20.07 -22.20
CA ILE A 27 7.09 -19.36 -22.87
C ILE A 27 8.45 -19.75 -22.24
N ALA A 28 8.55 -19.71 -20.91
CA ALA A 28 9.78 -20.05 -20.22
C ALA A 28 10.23 -21.50 -20.55
N ARG A 29 9.29 -22.44 -20.64
CA ARG A 29 9.59 -23.84 -20.97
C ARG A 29 9.96 -24.04 -22.41
N SER A 30 9.26 -23.39 -23.37
CA SER A 30 9.57 -23.52 -24.79
C SER A 30 10.94 -22.94 -25.14
N ASN A 31 11.30 -21.80 -24.55
CA ASN A 31 12.54 -21.09 -24.84
C ASN A 31 13.68 -21.48 -23.89
N LYS A 32 13.42 -22.35 -22.91
CA LYS A 32 14.39 -22.74 -21.85
C LYS A 32 14.99 -21.52 -21.13
N PHE A 33 14.17 -20.48 -20.93
CA PHE A 33 14.54 -19.20 -20.33
C PHE A 33 13.95 -19.09 -18.92
N LEU A 34 14.69 -18.52 -17.95
CA LEU A 34 14.26 -18.38 -16.56
C LEU A 34 13.77 -19.70 -15.94
N ILE A 35 14.55 -20.75 -16.10
CA ILE A 35 14.26 -22.08 -15.52
C ILE A 35 15.27 -22.39 -14.45
N ASP A 36 14.78 -22.64 -13.24
CA ASP A 36 15.58 -23.19 -12.16
C ASP A 36 15.82 -24.69 -12.39
N ILE A 37 17.09 -25.04 -12.60
CA ILE A 37 17.51 -26.42 -12.79
C ILE A 37 17.87 -27.03 -11.43
N PRO A 38 17.36 -28.23 -11.09
CA PRO A 38 17.69 -28.87 -9.82
C PRO A 38 19.17 -29.15 -9.71
N ASP A 39 19.77 -28.68 -8.63
CA ASP A 39 21.13 -29.05 -8.23
C ASP A 39 21.07 -29.94 -7.00
N LYS A 40 21.61 -31.17 -7.09
CA LYS A 40 21.59 -32.17 -6.02
C LYS A 40 22.24 -31.69 -4.71
N SER A 41 23.11 -30.67 -4.78
CA SER A 41 23.85 -30.19 -3.61
C SER A 41 23.10 -29.12 -2.81
N ARG A 42 22.17 -28.38 -3.43
CA ARG A 42 21.57 -27.17 -2.81
C ARG A 42 20.04 -27.10 -2.86
N LYS A 43 19.38 -27.78 -3.83
CA LYS A 43 17.96 -27.56 -4.14
C LYS A 43 17.12 -28.81 -3.85
N PHE A 44 15.96 -28.62 -3.19
CA PHE A 44 15.05 -29.71 -2.81
C PHE A 44 14.02 -30.10 -3.89
N HIS A 45 14.05 -29.46 -5.05
CA HIS A 45 13.11 -29.82 -6.12
C HIS A 45 13.77 -30.77 -7.14
N PHE A 46 12.94 -31.66 -7.70
CA PHE A 46 13.41 -32.72 -8.62
C PHE A 46 13.19 -32.41 -10.10
N ARG A 47 12.63 -31.24 -10.41
CA ARG A 47 12.22 -30.89 -11.80
C ARG A 47 12.61 -29.45 -12.14
N PRO A 48 13.03 -29.18 -13.39
CA PRO A 48 13.20 -27.82 -13.88
C PRO A 48 11.91 -27.00 -13.70
N THR A 49 11.98 -25.89 -12.99
CA THR A 49 10.80 -25.08 -12.61
C THR A 49 11.03 -23.64 -13.04
N PRO A 50 10.06 -23.03 -13.76
CA PRO A 50 10.15 -21.63 -14.20
C PRO A 50 10.16 -20.63 -13.03
N LEU A 51 11.03 -19.61 -13.13
CA LEU A 51 11.20 -18.50 -12.19
C LEU A 51 10.44 -17.24 -12.69
N ILE A 52 9.13 -17.37 -12.96
CA ILE A 52 8.37 -16.29 -13.62
C ILE A 52 7.25 -15.73 -12.73
N GLY A 53 7.22 -16.12 -11.45
CA GLY A 53 6.12 -15.72 -10.56
C GLY A 53 6.01 -14.21 -10.39
N GLY A 54 7.15 -13.53 -10.15
CA GLY A 54 7.16 -12.08 -10.02
C GLY A 54 6.67 -11.35 -11.27
N LEU A 55 7.11 -11.80 -12.45
CA LEU A 55 6.64 -11.24 -13.73
C LEU A 55 5.12 -11.39 -13.89
N SER A 56 4.59 -12.56 -13.49
CA SER A 56 3.15 -12.84 -13.60
C SER A 56 2.30 -11.98 -12.67
N ILE A 57 2.75 -11.82 -11.42
CA ILE A 57 2.08 -10.96 -10.41
C ILE A 57 2.05 -9.52 -10.93
N HIS A 58 3.20 -9.00 -11.36
CA HIS A 58 3.31 -7.62 -11.82
C HIS A 58 2.46 -7.36 -13.07
N ALA A 59 2.49 -8.26 -14.06
CA ALA A 59 1.65 -8.13 -15.25
C ALA A 59 0.14 -8.12 -14.92
N ALA A 60 -0.28 -8.94 -13.95
CA ALA A 60 -1.66 -8.95 -13.48
C ALA A 60 -2.02 -7.65 -12.75
N MET A 61 -1.12 -7.13 -11.92
CA MET A 61 -1.31 -5.85 -11.24
C MET A 61 -1.43 -4.70 -12.25
N LEU A 62 -0.55 -4.64 -13.24
CA LEU A 62 -0.59 -3.61 -14.29
C LEU A 62 -1.89 -3.66 -15.08
N LEU A 63 -2.31 -4.83 -15.54
CA LEU A 63 -3.57 -4.98 -16.28
C LEU A 63 -4.76 -4.51 -15.43
N SER A 64 -4.80 -4.90 -14.16
CA SER A 64 -5.91 -4.53 -13.28
C SER A 64 -5.91 -3.05 -12.92
N THR A 65 -4.74 -2.42 -12.80
CA THR A 65 -4.60 -0.98 -12.59
C THR A 65 -5.04 -0.21 -13.84
N LEU A 66 -4.64 -0.64 -15.04
CA LEU A 66 -5.10 -0.05 -16.30
C LEU A 66 -6.62 -0.18 -16.46
N PHE A 67 -7.20 -1.32 -16.07
CA PHE A 67 -8.64 -1.50 -16.07
C PHE A 67 -9.34 -0.58 -15.07
N LEU A 68 -8.76 -0.38 -13.88
CA LEU A 68 -9.27 0.57 -12.89
C LEU A 68 -9.27 2.00 -13.46
N ILE A 69 -8.16 2.44 -14.07
CA ILE A 69 -8.05 3.76 -14.71
C ILE A 69 -9.15 3.91 -15.76
N PHE A 70 -9.29 2.94 -16.65
CA PHE A 70 -10.34 2.93 -17.67
C PHE A 70 -11.75 3.00 -17.08
N LEU A 71 -12.02 2.26 -15.98
CA LEU A 71 -13.33 2.31 -15.31
C LEU A 71 -13.62 3.67 -14.67
N VAL A 72 -12.58 4.33 -14.17
CA VAL A 72 -12.71 5.66 -13.54
C VAL A 72 -13.01 6.68 -14.62
N ASP A 73 -12.24 6.73 -15.70
CA ASP A 73 -12.48 7.66 -16.82
C ASP A 73 -13.85 7.45 -17.47
N TYR A 74 -14.23 6.19 -17.74
CA TYR A 74 -15.53 5.86 -18.31
C TYR A 74 -16.72 6.26 -17.43
N LYS A 75 -16.59 6.15 -16.09
CA LYS A 75 -17.64 6.60 -15.17
C LYS A 75 -17.75 8.12 -15.05
N TYR A 76 -16.65 8.84 -15.25
CA TYR A 76 -16.69 10.29 -15.26
C TYR A 76 -17.61 10.79 -16.37
N ASP A 77 -17.53 10.24 -17.57
CA ASP A 77 -18.39 10.59 -18.68
C ASP A 77 -19.86 10.15 -18.48
N PHE A 78 -20.10 9.03 -17.78
CA PHE A 78 -21.44 8.46 -17.64
C PHE A 78 -22.22 9.01 -16.42
N GLN A 79 -21.57 9.47 -15.36
CA GLN A 79 -22.26 10.02 -14.18
C GLN A 79 -22.74 11.45 -14.41
N PHE A 80 -22.21 12.18 -15.36
CA PHE A 80 -22.67 13.53 -15.68
C PHE A 80 -24.12 13.53 -16.19
N ASP A 81 -24.55 12.51 -16.93
CA ASP A 81 -25.92 12.39 -17.44
C ASP A 81 -26.90 11.76 -16.44
N ALA A 82 -26.44 10.89 -15.55
CA ALA A 82 -27.32 10.19 -14.60
C ALA A 82 -27.67 11.02 -13.35
N LEU A 83 -26.81 11.95 -12.92
CA LEU A 83 -27.08 12.85 -11.78
C LEU A 83 -28.08 13.98 -12.11
N SER A 84 -28.34 14.21 -13.39
CA SER A 84 -29.39 15.13 -13.85
C SER A 84 -30.82 14.57 -13.66
N LEU A 85 -30.96 13.29 -13.33
CA LEU A 85 -32.26 12.58 -13.24
C LEU A 85 -32.75 12.26 -11.83
N THR A 86 -31.97 12.52 -10.77
CA THR A 86 -32.43 12.30 -9.40
C THR A 86 -32.77 13.62 -8.70
N ASN A 87 -34.05 13.94 -8.68
CA ASN A 87 -34.79 14.85 -7.80
C ASN A 87 -33.98 15.63 -6.73
N SER A 88 -33.25 16.64 -7.14
CA SER A 88 -32.96 17.84 -6.37
C SER A 88 -33.55 19.03 -7.13
N PRO A 89 -34.08 20.06 -6.47
CA PRO A 89 -34.70 21.18 -7.18
C PRO A 89 -33.64 21.88 -8.04
N SER A 90 -33.66 21.58 -9.32
CA SER A 90 -32.74 22.18 -10.30
C SER A 90 -33.22 23.59 -10.60
N VAL A 91 -32.47 24.58 -10.15
CA VAL A 91 -32.60 25.93 -10.71
C VAL A 91 -32.11 25.86 -12.16
N LYS A 92 -33.04 25.90 -13.11
CA LYS A 92 -32.73 26.07 -14.53
C LYS A 92 -32.19 27.46 -14.75
N THR A 93 -30.89 27.58 -15.00
CA THR A 93 -30.32 28.82 -15.53
C THR A 93 -30.15 28.70 -17.03
N SER A 94 -30.66 29.69 -17.75
CA SER A 94 -30.53 29.84 -19.19
C SER A 94 -29.08 29.86 -19.64
N SER A 95 -28.79 29.05 -20.67
CA SER A 95 -27.49 28.95 -21.34
C SER A 95 -27.08 30.27 -21.99
N GLN A 96 -26.02 30.88 -21.51
CA GLN A 96 -25.12 31.67 -22.31
C GLN A 96 -23.71 31.11 -22.16
N VAL A 97 -23.02 31.04 -23.28
CA VAL A 97 -21.72 30.44 -23.55
C VAL A 97 -20.71 30.65 -22.41
N GLY A 98 -20.20 29.56 -21.82
CA GLY A 98 -18.85 29.54 -21.27
C GLY A 98 -18.70 29.09 -19.80
N TYR A 99 -19.70 29.20 -18.93
CA TYR A 99 -19.55 28.83 -17.49
C TYR A 99 -20.82 28.24 -16.93
N SER A 100 -20.75 27.06 -16.31
CA SER A 100 -21.84 26.56 -15.46
C SER A 100 -21.34 26.47 -14.02
N LYS A 101 -21.96 27.24 -13.12
CA LYS A 101 -21.77 27.09 -11.67
C LYS A 101 -22.87 26.19 -11.11
N LYS A 102 -22.51 25.12 -10.44
CA LYS A 102 -23.45 24.24 -9.75
C LYS A 102 -23.30 24.41 -8.24
N LEU A 103 -24.37 24.76 -7.59
CA LEU A 103 -24.44 24.89 -6.13
C LEU A 103 -25.10 23.63 -5.56
N SER A 104 -24.51 22.97 -4.59
CA SER A 104 -25.11 21.84 -3.90
C SER A 104 -24.81 21.90 -2.40
N ILE A 105 -25.78 21.50 -1.59
CA ILE A 105 -25.60 21.34 -0.14
C ILE A 105 -25.45 19.85 0.15
N LYS A 106 -24.41 19.49 0.86
CA LYS A 106 -24.21 18.13 1.35
C LYS A 106 -24.39 18.12 2.87
N LYS A 107 -25.29 17.25 3.33
CA LYS A 107 -25.49 16.98 4.75
C LYS A 107 -24.53 15.86 5.16
N GLU A 108 -23.68 16.11 6.16
CA GLU A 108 -22.82 15.09 6.76
C GLU A 108 -23.33 14.76 8.16
N ASN A 109 -23.67 13.48 8.38
CA ASN A 109 -24.10 12.99 9.68
C ASN A 109 -22.86 12.52 10.46
N THR A 110 -22.41 13.30 11.43
CA THR A 110 -21.50 12.85 12.49
C THR A 110 -22.30 12.44 13.73
N PRO A 111 -21.91 11.41 14.48
CA PRO A 111 -22.63 11.03 15.70
C PRO A 111 -22.66 12.20 16.69
N GLY A 112 -23.83 12.81 16.88
CA GLY A 112 -24.05 13.90 17.83
C GLY A 112 -24.12 15.32 17.25
N ALA A 113 -23.86 15.52 15.96
CA ALA A 113 -24.02 16.83 15.30
C ALA A 113 -24.28 16.66 13.80
N GLU A 114 -25.22 17.44 13.27
CA GLU A 114 -25.44 17.56 11.82
C GLU A 114 -24.60 18.72 11.28
N ASN A 115 -23.62 18.42 10.43
CA ASN A 115 -22.82 19.42 9.74
C ASN A 115 -23.34 19.61 8.31
N PHE A 116 -23.49 20.85 7.89
CA PHE A 116 -23.86 21.19 6.52
C PHE A 116 -22.68 21.80 5.81
N ARG A 117 -22.35 21.28 4.64
CA ARG A 117 -21.32 21.83 3.75
C ARG A 117 -21.96 22.37 2.48
N LEU A 118 -21.58 23.57 2.11
CA LEU A 118 -21.95 24.21 0.85
C LEU A 118 -20.85 23.94 -0.17
N ASN A 119 -21.18 23.22 -1.24
CA ASN A 119 -20.26 22.96 -2.35
C ASN A 119 -20.64 23.88 -3.53
N ILE A 120 -19.70 24.70 -3.98
CA ILE A 120 -19.82 25.47 -5.19
C ILE A 120 -18.89 24.90 -6.23
N THR A 121 -19.43 24.35 -7.30
CA THR A 121 -18.63 23.79 -8.41
C THR A 121 -18.70 24.76 -9.58
N GLN A 122 -17.57 25.25 -10.03
CA GLN A 122 -17.45 26.09 -11.22
C GLN A 122 -16.76 25.28 -12.32
N GLN A 123 -17.42 25.12 -13.47
CA GLN A 123 -16.84 24.48 -14.65
C GLN A 123 -16.41 25.55 -15.64
N GLN A 124 -15.12 25.60 -15.93
CA GLN A 124 -14.55 26.50 -16.94
C GLN A 124 -14.37 25.74 -18.25
N GLY A 125 -14.86 26.29 -19.36
CA GLY A 125 -14.85 25.62 -20.67
C GLY A 125 -13.45 25.36 -21.20
N ILE A 126 -13.28 24.17 -21.80
CA ILE A 126 -12.13 23.65 -22.56
C ILE A 126 -10.98 23.06 -21.74
N ASN A 127 -10.62 23.57 -20.57
CA ASN A 127 -9.73 22.87 -19.64
C ASN A 127 -10.53 22.55 -18.39
N ASN A 128 -10.82 21.27 -18.17
CA ASN A 128 -11.64 20.73 -17.06
C ASN A 128 -11.01 20.97 -15.67
N GLU A 129 -10.79 22.19 -15.26
CA GLU A 129 -10.47 22.51 -13.87
C GLU A 129 -11.78 22.75 -13.12
N LEU A 130 -12.12 21.79 -12.25
CA LEU A 130 -13.24 21.89 -11.34
C LEU A 130 -12.74 22.56 -10.05
N GLU A 131 -13.12 23.82 -9.83
CA GLU A 131 -12.93 24.47 -8.54
C GLU A 131 -14.15 24.16 -7.64
N THR A 132 -13.92 23.47 -6.52
CA THR A 132 -14.96 23.13 -5.54
C THR A 132 -14.65 23.88 -4.24
N TYR A 133 -15.61 24.64 -3.76
CA TYR A 133 -15.50 25.42 -2.53
C TYR A 133 -16.42 24.83 -1.46
N ASP A 134 -15.86 24.50 -0.28
CA ASP A 134 -16.61 23.97 0.86
C ASP A 134 -16.71 24.99 1.99
N VAL A 135 -17.91 25.35 2.40
CA VAL A 135 -18.16 26.20 3.58
C VAL A 135 -18.84 25.37 4.66
N ASN A 136 -18.23 25.28 5.84
CA ASN A 136 -18.79 24.58 6.98
C ASN A 136 -19.55 25.56 7.88
N PHE A 137 -20.87 25.35 8.02
CA PHE A 137 -21.75 26.21 8.84
C PHE A 137 -21.85 25.77 10.32
N GLY A 138 -21.08 24.77 10.73
CA GLY A 138 -21.17 24.21 12.08
C GLY A 138 -22.40 23.30 12.29
N SER A 139 -22.60 22.85 13.52
CA SER A 139 -23.71 21.96 13.86
C SER A 139 -24.99 22.76 13.98
N ILE A 140 -25.95 22.51 13.11
CA ILE A 140 -27.30 23.12 13.11
C ILE A 140 -28.32 22.01 13.32
N ALA A 141 -29.19 22.18 14.31
CA ALA A 141 -30.23 21.19 14.61
C ALA A 141 -31.39 21.26 13.61
N ASN A 142 -31.60 20.19 12.87
CA ASN A 142 -32.82 19.77 12.15
C ASN A 142 -33.64 20.78 11.30
N GLU A 143 -33.08 21.88 10.79
CA GLU A 143 -33.81 22.85 9.98
C GLU A 143 -33.17 23.11 8.61
N SER A 144 -33.95 23.55 7.63
CA SER A 144 -33.54 23.72 6.24
C SER A 144 -32.74 25.01 6.01
N ILE A 145 -31.57 24.92 5.39
CA ILE A 145 -30.80 26.06 4.88
C ILE A 145 -31.27 26.38 3.47
N ASN A 146 -31.62 27.66 3.22
CA ASN A 146 -31.99 28.14 1.89
C ASN A 146 -30.89 29.02 1.31
N ILE A 147 -30.53 28.76 0.03
CA ILE A 147 -29.53 29.55 -0.69
C ILE A 147 -30.19 30.24 -1.87
N SER A 148 -30.04 31.56 -1.95
CA SER A 148 -30.49 32.38 -3.07
C SER A 148 -29.32 33.08 -3.74
N LYS A 149 -29.25 33.00 -5.06
CA LYS A 149 -28.22 33.67 -5.86
C LYS A 149 -28.61 35.14 -6.07
N ILE A 150 -27.67 36.05 -5.79
CA ILE A 150 -27.83 37.50 -6.03
C ILE A 150 -27.18 37.89 -7.35
N SER A 151 -25.92 37.47 -7.57
CA SER A 151 -25.15 37.67 -8.81
C SER A 151 -24.29 36.45 -9.11
N ASP A 152 -23.48 36.51 -10.19
CA ASP A 152 -22.66 35.36 -10.55
C ASP A 152 -21.66 34.96 -9.47
N ASP A 153 -21.27 35.89 -8.63
CA ASP A 153 -20.26 35.68 -7.58
C ASP A 153 -20.80 35.87 -6.17
N VAL A 154 -22.08 36.30 -5.98
CA VAL A 154 -22.67 36.65 -4.67
C VAL A 154 -23.92 35.84 -4.43
N PHE A 155 -24.02 35.25 -3.27
CA PHE A 155 -25.18 34.46 -2.84
C PHE A 155 -25.53 34.67 -1.37
N ASN A 156 -26.81 34.58 -1.04
CA ASN A 156 -27.32 34.60 0.33
C ASN A 156 -27.55 33.19 0.83
N VAL A 157 -27.14 32.96 2.07
CA VAL A 157 -27.44 31.76 2.84
C VAL A 157 -28.37 32.14 3.98
N THR A 158 -29.60 31.68 3.95
CA THR A 158 -30.55 31.85 5.04
C THR A 158 -30.41 30.67 6.00
N LEU A 159 -29.97 30.96 7.22
CA LEU A 159 -29.84 29.97 8.29
C LEU A 159 -31.23 29.64 8.89
N PRO A 160 -31.39 28.51 9.58
CA PRO A 160 -32.64 28.08 10.19
C PRO A 160 -33.21 29.09 11.22
N ASN A 161 -32.35 29.86 11.87
CA ASN A 161 -32.71 30.93 12.79
C ASN A 161 -33.27 32.19 12.09
N GLY A 162 -33.38 32.17 10.74
CA GLY A 162 -33.82 33.33 9.92
C GLY A 162 -32.72 34.33 9.63
N GLU A 163 -31.49 34.11 10.10
CA GLU A 163 -30.36 34.98 9.80
C GLU A 163 -29.90 34.79 8.34
N ILE A 164 -29.67 35.88 7.62
CA ILE A 164 -29.21 35.87 6.24
C ILE A 164 -27.75 36.33 6.22
N LYS A 165 -26.89 35.48 5.74
CA LYS A 165 -25.47 35.78 5.51
C LYS A 165 -25.19 35.84 4.03
N THR A 166 -24.45 36.87 3.60
CA THR A 166 -24.10 37.07 2.20
C THR A 166 -22.63 36.70 1.99
N TYR A 167 -22.38 35.90 0.97
CA TYR A 167 -21.07 35.39 0.64
C TYR A 167 -20.69 35.77 -0.79
N LYS A 168 -19.41 36.10 -1.02
CA LYS A 168 -18.83 36.36 -2.33
C LYS A 168 -17.75 35.35 -2.64
N ALA A 169 -17.84 34.70 -3.79
CA ALA A 169 -16.82 33.79 -4.31
C ALA A 169 -15.72 34.58 -5.01
N GLN A 170 -14.47 34.40 -4.60
CA GLN A 170 -13.26 35.01 -5.20
C GLN A 170 -12.29 33.90 -5.61
N SER A 171 -11.25 34.23 -6.37
CA SER A 171 -10.19 33.30 -6.76
C SER A 171 -9.39 32.76 -5.57
N SER A 172 -9.43 33.43 -4.42
CA SER A 172 -8.75 33.07 -3.18
C SER A 172 -9.65 32.34 -2.18
N GLY A 173 -10.95 32.17 -2.45
CA GLY A 173 -11.88 31.56 -1.52
C GLY A 173 -13.25 32.23 -1.49
N ILE A 174 -14.03 31.88 -0.45
CA ILE A 174 -15.35 32.47 -0.19
C ILE A 174 -15.19 33.43 0.99
N VAL A 175 -15.68 34.64 0.83
CA VAL A 175 -15.63 35.70 1.86
C VAL A 175 -17.05 36.09 2.25
N GLU A 176 -17.32 36.20 3.56
CA GLU A 176 -18.57 36.80 4.06
C GLU A 176 -18.50 38.31 3.86
N ILE A 177 -19.50 38.88 3.22
CA ILE A 177 -19.59 40.33 2.95
C ILE A 177 -20.77 40.94 3.69
N ASN A 178 -20.66 42.23 4.06
CA ASN A 178 -21.79 42.99 4.58
C ASN A 178 -22.73 43.49 3.45
N LEU A 179 -23.82 44.09 3.81
CA LEU A 179 -24.79 44.65 2.86
C LEU A 179 -24.22 45.78 1.99
N SER A 180 -23.11 46.39 2.38
CA SER A 180 -22.35 47.38 1.58
C SER A 180 -21.32 46.76 0.68
N GLY A 181 -21.10 45.44 0.72
CA GLY A 181 -20.13 44.69 -0.11
C GLY A 181 -18.71 44.70 0.45
N GLU A 182 -18.51 45.12 1.70
CA GLU A 182 -17.21 45.05 2.39
C GLU A 182 -17.02 43.67 3.02
N GLU A 183 -15.78 43.17 2.96
CA GLU A 183 -15.41 41.86 3.53
C GLU A 183 -15.41 41.92 5.06
N ILE A 184 -16.18 41.04 5.71
CA ILE A 184 -16.33 40.96 7.18
C ILE A 184 -15.37 39.95 7.79
N SER A 185 -14.98 38.93 7.02
CA SER A 185 -14.11 37.84 7.46
C SER A 185 -12.88 37.74 6.59
N ASP A 186 -11.79 37.24 7.17
CA ASP A 186 -10.68 36.73 6.36
C ASP A 186 -11.21 35.66 5.40
N PRO A 187 -10.70 35.58 4.16
CA PRO A 187 -11.11 34.54 3.25
C PRO A 187 -10.98 33.19 3.94
N PHE A 188 -12.10 32.45 4.04
CA PHE A 188 -12.05 31.09 4.48
C PHE A 188 -11.07 30.37 3.55
N ILE A 189 -9.86 30.07 4.07
CA ILE A 189 -8.89 29.26 3.37
C ILE A 189 -9.54 27.92 3.15
N ILE A 190 -9.86 27.67 1.91
CA ILE A 190 -10.39 26.40 1.49
C ILE A 190 -9.21 25.47 1.57
N GLU A 191 -9.22 24.55 2.53
CA GLU A 191 -8.52 23.31 2.31
C GLU A 191 -9.10 22.78 1.01
N GLU A 192 -8.27 22.75 -0.01
CA GLU A 192 -8.54 22.10 -1.28
C GLU A 192 -8.87 20.65 -0.96
N ASN A 193 -10.13 20.38 -0.59
CA ASN A 193 -10.68 19.07 -0.70
C ASN A 193 -10.82 18.82 -2.20
N SER A 194 -9.65 18.68 -2.84
CA SER A 194 -9.58 17.93 -4.07
C SER A 194 -10.36 16.66 -3.73
N SER A 195 -11.57 16.56 -4.27
CA SER A 195 -12.27 15.29 -4.28
C SER A 195 -11.22 14.28 -4.66
N GLU A 196 -10.78 13.45 -3.71
CA GLU A 196 -9.89 12.31 -3.93
C GLU A 196 -10.61 11.28 -4.81
N PHE A 197 -11.11 11.71 -5.93
CA PHE A 197 -11.41 10.91 -7.06
C PHE A 197 -10.10 10.76 -7.81
N PHE A 198 -9.37 9.66 -7.46
CA PHE A 198 -8.30 9.08 -8.26
C PHE A 198 -7.68 10.03 -9.28
N SER A 199 -7.04 11.08 -8.84
CA SER A 199 -5.93 11.59 -9.61
C SER A 199 -4.93 10.44 -9.57
N PHE A 200 -4.66 9.83 -10.71
CA PHE A 200 -3.52 8.93 -10.89
C PHE A 200 -2.31 9.77 -10.54
N SER A 201 -1.98 9.78 -9.25
CA SER A 201 -1.02 10.73 -8.72
C SER A 201 0.28 10.48 -9.45
N SER A 202 1.00 11.53 -9.75
CA SER A 202 2.36 11.47 -10.31
C SER A 202 3.23 10.48 -9.53
N PHE A 203 2.96 10.33 -8.23
CA PHE A 203 3.55 9.34 -7.35
C PHE A 203 3.21 7.91 -7.74
N THR A 204 1.95 7.58 -8.03
CA THR A 204 1.56 6.21 -8.45
C THR A 204 2.22 5.86 -9.78
N ALA A 205 2.30 6.80 -10.72
CA ALA A 205 3.00 6.61 -11.99
C ALA A 205 4.51 6.39 -11.76
N ALA A 206 5.15 7.19 -10.92
CA ALA A 206 6.55 7.04 -10.55
C ALA A 206 6.81 5.69 -9.88
N PHE A 207 5.94 5.27 -8.94
CA PHE A 207 6.05 3.97 -8.29
C PHE A 207 5.99 2.82 -9.30
N ILE A 208 5.02 2.82 -10.21
CA ILE A 208 4.89 1.79 -11.24
C ILE A 208 6.12 1.77 -12.14
N LEU A 209 6.60 2.93 -12.60
CA LEU A 209 7.78 3.02 -13.44
C LEU A 209 9.03 2.47 -12.73
N ILE A 210 9.28 2.88 -11.49
CA ILE A 210 10.44 2.44 -10.71
C ILE A 210 10.35 0.95 -10.39
N ALA A 211 9.16 0.45 -10.05
CA ALA A 211 8.95 -0.97 -9.84
C ALA A 211 9.21 -1.80 -11.11
N LEU A 212 8.78 -1.30 -12.28
CA LEU A 212 9.07 -1.94 -13.58
C LEU A 212 10.56 -1.95 -13.89
N LEU A 213 11.26 -0.83 -13.66
CA LEU A 213 12.71 -0.74 -13.87
C LEU A 213 13.48 -1.67 -12.93
N LEU A 214 13.10 -1.71 -11.65
CA LEU A 214 13.69 -2.63 -10.67
C LEU A 214 13.46 -4.08 -11.10
N GLN A 215 12.26 -4.41 -11.53
CA GLN A 215 11.92 -5.75 -12.01
C GLN A 215 12.71 -6.14 -13.27
N ALA A 216 12.79 -5.25 -14.25
CA ALA A 216 13.58 -5.48 -15.47
C ALA A 216 15.05 -5.74 -15.13
N PHE A 217 15.61 -4.99 -14.17
CA PHE A 217 16.97 -5.20 -13.72
C PHE A 217 17.19 -6.56 -13.05
N ILE A 218 16.27 -6.98 -12.17
CA ILE A 218 16.38 -8.31 -11.52
C ILE A 218 16.20 -9.45 -12.53
N LEU A 219 15.39 -9.28 -13.56
CA LEU A 219 15.32 -10.25 -14.68
C LEU A 219 16.64 -10.36 -15.43
N LEU A 220 17.35 -9.24 -15.61
CA LEU A 220 18.71 -9.26 -16.19
C LEU A 220 19.72 -9.95 -15.24
N ASP A 221 19.55 -9.79 -13.92
CA ASP A 221 20.36 -10.48 -12.93
C ASP A 221 20.21 -12.00 -13.02
N ASP A 222 18.98 -12.49 -13.16
CA ASP A 222 18.72 -13.94 -13.34
C ASP A 222 19.43 -14.53 -14.58
N VAL A 223 19.71 -13.69 -15.59
CA VAL A 223 20.41 -14.10 -16.82
C VAL A 223 21.93 -13.94 -16.69
N TYR A 224 22.39 -12.81 -16.14
CA TYR A 224 23.82 -12.41 -16.17
C TYR A 224 24.53 -12.58 -14.82
N SER A 225 23.86 -13.06 -13.79
CA SER A 225 24.41 -13.30 -12.44
C SER A 225 25.15 -12.07 -11.89
N ILE A 226 24.42 -10.99 -11.69
CA ILE A 226 24.95 -9.70 -11.22
C ILE A 226 25.42 -9.82 -9.75
N SER A 227 26.52 -9.14 -9.40
CA SER A 227 27.05 -9.20 -8.04
C SER A 227 26.07 -8.57 -7.01
N ALA A 228 26.08 -9.11 -5.78
CA ALA A 228 25.22 -8.65 -4.68
C ALA A 228 25.34 -7.13 -4.41
N GLY A 229 26.55 -6.57 -4.54
CA GLY A 229 26.77 -5.12 -4.37
C GLY A 229 26.05 -4.27 -5.42
N LYS A 230 26.03 -4.73 -6.69
CA LYS A 230 25.29 -4.02 -7.75
C LYS A 230 23.77 -4.11 -7.53
N ARG A 231 23.26 -5.26 -7.09
CA ARG A 231 21.85 -5.42 -6.72
C ARG A 231 21.47 -4.46 -5.61
N LEU A 232 22.26 -4.40 -4.54
CA LEU A 232 22.05 -3.50 -3.41
C LEU A 232 22.05 -2.03 -3.86
N PHE A 233 23.01 -1.64 -4.69
CA PHE A 233 23.11 -0.28 -5.23
C PHE A 233 21.84 0.12 -6.00
N ILE A 234 21.31 -0.75 -6.84
CA ILE A 234 20.10 -0.46 -7.62
C ILE A 234 18.85 -0.38 -6.73
N GLN A 235 18.75 -1.25 -5.72
CA GLN A 235 17.68 -1.16 -4.73
C GLN A 235 17.74 0.19 -3.96
N CYS A 236 18.94 0.66 -3.60
CA CYS A 236 19.13 1.98 -3.00
C CYS A 236 18.71 3.10 -3.95
N MET A 237 19.10 3.04 -5.23
CA MET A 237 18.74 4.04 -6.23
C MET A 237 17.24 4.06 -6.50
N ALA A 238 16.61 2.92 -6.63
CA ALA A 238 15.15 2.82 -6.80
C ALA A 238 14.41 3.45 -5.60
N THR A 239 14.86 3.15 -4.39
CA THR A 239 14.27 3.73 -3.16
C THR A 239 14.48 5.24 -3.11
N LEU A 240 15.70 5.73 -3.37
CA LEU A 240 16.01 7.16 -3.39
C LEU A 240 15.17 7.90 -4.44
N SER A 241 15.00 7.29 -5.63
CA SER A 241 14.16 7.89 -6.68
C SER A 241 12.71 8.06 -6.23
N LEU A 242 12.15 7.09 -5.49
CA LEU A 242 10.80 7.21 -4.95
C LEU A 242 10.71 8.25 -3.83
N ILE A 243 11.72 8.36 -2.96
CA ILE A 243 11.77 9.41 -1.94
C ILE A 243 11.74 10.79 -2.59
N VAL A 244 12.54 10.99 -3.65
CA VAL A 244 12.63 12.28 -4.36
C VAL A 244 11.34 12.60 -5.13
N LEU A 245 10.75 11.61 -5.80
CA LEU A 245 9.56 11.83 -6.63
C LEU A 245 8.25 11.83 -5.81
N GLY A 246 8.24 11.15 -4.67
CA GLY A 246 7.06 11.03 -3.81
C GLY A 246 7.07 11.96 -2.62
N GLU A 247 8.22 12.60 -2.35
CA GLU A 247 8.42 13.46 -1.16
C GLU A 247 8.05 12.79 0.16
N ILE A 248 8.08 11.43 0.18
CA ILE A 248 7.69 10.62 1.34
C ILE A 248 8.90 9.80 1.80
N TYR A 249 9.24 9.91 3.08
CA TYR A 249 10.25 9.11 3.75
C TYR A 249 9.92 9.00 5.25
N ILE A 250 10.59 8.14 5.98
CA ILE A 250 10.36 7.97 7.43
C ILE A 250 10.96 9.16 8.16
N GLU A 251 10.16 10.18 8.40
CA GLU A 251 10.56 11.40 9.09
C GLU A 251 10.37 11.26 10.61
N ASN A 252 9.26 10.64 11.02
CA ASN A 252 8.90 10.47 12.41
C ASN A 252 8.61 9.00 12.73
N LEU A 253 9.15 8.51 13.85
CA LEU A 253 8.87 7.17 14.34
C LEU A 253 7.67 7.11 15.28
N ASN A 254 7.12 8.26 15.68
CA ASN A 254 6.03 8.40 16.65
C ASN A 254 6.34 7.65 17.96
N ILE A 255 7.61 7.65 18.38
CA ILE A 255 8.10 7.06 19.62
C ILE A 255 8.75 8.15 20.44
N SER A 256 8.32 8.30 21.70
CA SER A 256 8.93 9.19 22.66
C SER A 256 9.72 8.38 23.69
N LEU A 257 11.03 8.54 23.73
CA LEU A 257 11.90 7.91 24.72
C LEU A 257 12.35 8.96 25.74
N LEU A 258 12.04 8.73 27.02
CA LEU A 258 12.38 9.65 28.10
C LEU A 258 11.91 11.09 27.86
N GLY A 259 10.76 11.27 27.19
CA GLY A 259 10.21 12.59 26.89
C GLY A 259 10.82 13.28 25.65
N ILE A 260 11.71 12.58 24.91
CA ILE A 260 12.29 13.06 23.64
C ILE A 260 11.63 12.33 22.49
N ASN A 261 10.95 13.06 21.61
CA ASN A 261 10.40 12.47 20.39
C ASN A 261 11.52 12.08 19.41
N LEU A 262 11.45 10.87 18.87
CA LEU A 262 12.39 10.38 17.87
C LEU A 262 11.98 10.87 16.48
N GLU A 263 12.26 12.12 16.22
CA GLU A 263 12.14 12.73 14.89
C GLU A 263 13.47 12.58 14.15
N LEU A 264 13.44 11.92 13.02
CA LEU A 264 14.64 11.68 12.22
C LEU A 264 15.00 12.88 11.34
N GLY A 265 14.00 13.69 10.95
CA GLY A 265 14.19 14.78 10.02
C GLY A 265 14.90 14.29 8.74
N LEU A 266 15.93 15.00 8.26
CA LEU A 266 16.69 14.59 7.07
C LEU A 266 17.45 13.26 7.22
N TRP A 267 17.74 12.79 8.44
CA TRP A 267 18.28 11.45 8.68
C TRP A 267 17.28 10.34 8.35
N GLY A 268 16.01 10.70 8.23
CA GLY A 268 14.98 9.80 7.75
C GLY A 268 15.23 9.28 6.33
N ILE A 269 15.88 10.04 5.45
CA ILE A 269 16.20 9.60 4.08
C ILE A 269 17.11 8.36 4.07
N PRO A 270 18.33 8.41 4.66
CA PRO A 270 19.17 7.21 4.72
C PRO A 270 18.53 6.08 5.55
N PHE A 271 17.75 6.40 6.58
CA PHE A 271 17.03 5.40 7.35
C PHE A 271 15.95 4.71 6.50
N THR A 272 15.19 5.45 5.69
CA THR A 272 14.20 4.90 4.75
C THR A 272 14.85 3.96 3.74
N ILE A 273 15.99 4.36 3.15
CA ILE A 273 16.74 3.52 2.21
C ILE A 273 17.15 2.21 2.92
N PHE A 274 17.71 2.30 4.13
CA PHE A 274 18.08 1.12 4.92
C PHE A 274 16.88 0.22 5.21
N ALA A 275 15.73 0.78 5.63
CA ALA A 275 14.53 0.02 5.95
C ALA A 275 13.95 -0.68 4.70
N VAL A 276 13.77 0.03 3.59
CA VAL A 276 13.22 -0.54 2.34
C VAL A 276 14.12 -1.63 1.80
N VAL A 277 15.42 -1.35 1.66
CA VAL A 277 16.39 -2.33 1.16
C VAL A 277 16.51 -3.52 2.12
N GLY A 278 16.42 -3.28 3.42
CA GLY A 278 16.37 -4.33 4.43
C GLY A 278 15.16 -5.26 4.25
N ILE A 279 13.97 -4.73 4.04
CA ILE A 279 12.75 -5.53 3.80
C ILE A 279 12.81 -6.25 2.45
N ILE A 280 13.29 -5.61 1.39
CA ILE A 280 13.50 -6.27 0.09
C ILE A 280 14.36 -7.53 0.27
N ASN A 281 15.50 -7.39 0.96
CA ASN A 281 16.40 -8.51 1.19
C ASN A 281 15.81 -9.55 2.16
N ALA A 282 15.02 -9.13 3.16
CA ALA A 282 14.32 -10.03 4.06
C ALA A 282 13.32 -10.93 3.31
N PHE A 283 12.55 -10.35 2.39
CA PHE A 283 11.62 -11.09 1.53
C PHE A 283 12.35 -12.01 0.55
N ASN A 284 13.48 -11.59 0.01
CA ASN A 284 14.30 -12.43 -0.85
C ASN A 284 14.91 -13.62 -0.09
N MET A 285 15.42 -13.39 1.13
CA MET A 285 16.05 -14.43 1.95
C MET A 285 15.04 -15.44 2.51
N ILE A 286 13.75 -15.06 2.74
CA ILE A 286 12.72 -15.96 3.24
C ILE A 286 12.09 -16.83 2.13
N ASP A 287 12.35 -16.56 0.85
CA ASP A 287 11.78 -17.28 -0.31
C ASP A 287 12.42 -18.65 -0.54
N GLY A 288 12.49 -19.46 0.52
CA GLY A 288 13.08 -20.82 0.46
C GLY A 288 12.05 -21.96 0.41
N ILE A 289 10.76 -21.68 0.59
CA ILE A 289 9.66 -22.66 0.55
C ILE A 289 8.52 -22.09 -0.27
N ASN A 290 7.94 -22.89 -1.17
CA ASN A 290 6.77 -22.50 -1.96
C ASN A 290 5.66 -21.91 -1.09
N GLY A 291 5.17 -20.74 -1.45
CA GLY A 291 4.11 -20.01 -0.75
C GLY A 291 4.57 -19.19 0.44
N LEU A 292 5.82 -19.29 0.91
CA LEU A 292 6.24 -18.61 2.13
C LEU A 292 6.38 -17.09 1.95
N CYS A 293 7.18 -16.64 0.99
CA CYS A 293 7.37 -15.23 0.69
C CYS A 293 6.05 -14.56 0.26
N ALA A 294 5.35 -15.15 -0.71
CA ALA A 294 4.06 -14.66 -1.19
C ALA A 294 2.98 -14.68 -0.09
N GLY A 295 3.01 -15.68 0.81
CA GLY A 295 2.12 -15.75 1.97
C GLY A 295 2.38 -14.63 2.98
N PHE A 296 3.65 -14.29 3.28
CA PHE A 296 3.98 -13.14 4.12
C PHE A 296 3.58 -11.82 3.48
N ALA A 297 3.72 -11.67 2.16
CA ALA A 297 3.20 -10.51 1.45
C ALA A 297 1.68 -10.39 1.61
N LEU A 298 0.92 -11.49 1.45
CA LEU A 298 -0.54 -11.48 1.68
C LEU A 298 -0.91 -11.11 3.11
N ILE A 299 -0.19 -11.63 4.11
CA ILE A 299 -0.40 -11.28 5.52
C ILE A 299 -0.17 -9.78 5.72
N ALA A 300 0.93 -9.25 5.18
CA ALA A 300 1.27 -7.84 5.30
C ALA A 300 0.20 -6.94 4.67
N LEU A 301 -0.19 -7.22 3.42
CA LEU A 301 -1.21 -6.43 2.72
C LEU A 301 -2.59 -6.56 3.37
N GLY A 302 -2.96 -7.75 3.84
CA GLY A 302 -4.20 -7.97 4.59
C GLY A 302 -4.22 -7.23 5.92
N ALA A 303 -3.11 -7.21 6.65
CA ALA A 303 -2.99 -6.45 7.90
C ALA A 303 -3.10 -4.94 7.66
N LEU A 304 -2.47 -4.42 6.61
CA LEU A 304 -2.58 -3.02 6.20
C LEU A 304 -4.02 -2.67 5.81
N GLN A 305 -4.72 -3.55 5.08
CA GLN A 305 -6.13 -3.35 4.73
C GLN A 305 -7.04 -3.31 5.97
N VAL A 306 -6.79 -4.17 6.96
CA VAL A 306 -7.54 -4.15 8.24
C VAL A 306 -7.20 -2.90 9.05
N ALA A 307 -5.93 -2.52 9.11
CA ALA A 307 -5.47 -1.36 9.87
C ALA A 307 -5.99 -0.05 9.30
N SER A 308 -6.14 0.06 7.98
CA SER A 308 -6.76 1.22 7.32
C SER A 308 -8.30 1.26 7.42
N GLY A 309 -8.93 0.37 8.21
CA GLY A 309 -10.37 0.35 8.43
C GLY A 309 -11.17 -0.29 7.29
N PHE A 310 -10.55 -1.20 6.52
CA PHE A 310 -11.13 -1.77 5.30
C PHE A 310 -11.53 -0.70 4.28
N ASP A 311 -10.75 0.37 4.20
CA ASP A 311 -10.99 1.37 3.16
C ASP A 311 -10.87 0.71 1.78
N VAL A 312 -12.03 0.58 1.15
CA VAL A 312 -12.15 -0.07 -0.16
C VAL A 312 -11.48 0.77 -1.24
N ALA A 313 -11.19 2.04 -0.96
CA ALA A 313 -10.47 2.93 -1.87
C ALA A 313 -8.99 2.51 -2.06
N ASN A 314 -8.45 1.69 -1.17
CA ASN A 314 -7.11 1.12 -1.32
C ASN A 314 -7.06 -0.02 -2.36
N TYR A 315 -7.50 0.27 -3.57
CA TYR A 315 -7.56 -0.71 -4.66
C TYR A 315 -6.22 -1.35 -5.00
N SER A 316 -5.11 -0.66 -4.77
CA SER A 316 -3.76 -1.21 -4.99
C SER A 316 -3.48 -2.45 -4.14
N LEU A 317 -3.91 -2.46 -2.86
CA LEU A 317 -3.81 -3.63 -1.97
C LEU A 317 -4.66 -4.80 -2.48
N VAL A 318 -5.89 -4.49 -2.88
CA VAL A 318 -6.84 -5.50 -3.38
C VAL A 318 -6.33 -6.15 -4.66
N ILE A 319 -5.82 -5.34 -5.60
CA ILE A 319 -5.21 -5.80 -6.85
C ILE A 319 -3.98 -6.66 -6.57
N ALA A 320 -3.11 -6.24 -5.65
CA ALA A 320 -1.92 -6.99 -5.28
C ALA A 320 -2.29 -8.34 -4.64
N MET A 321 -3.23 -8.35 -3.67
CA MET A 321 -3.69 -9.58 -3.03
C MET A 321 -4.28 -10.56 -4.05
N GLY A 322 -5.15 -10.11 -4.94
CA GLY A 322 -5.70 -10.96 -6.00
C GLY A 322 -4.63 -11.55 -6.90
N SER A 323 -3.66 -10.74 -7.33
CA SER A 323 -2.54 -11.17 -8.17
C SER A 323 -1.66 -12.22 -7.47
N ILE A 324 -1.36 -12.03 -6.19
CA ILE A 324 -0.57 -12.98 -5.39
C ILE A 324 -1.35 -14.30 -5.21
N ILE A 325 -2.65 -14.24 -4.91
CA ILE A 325 -3.48 -15.45 -4.76
C ILE A 325 -3.50 -16.24 -6.07
N GLY A 326 -3.67 -15.58 -7.22
CA GLY A 326 -3.64 -16.22 -8.53
C GLY A 326 -2.32 -16.95 -8.82
N PHE A 327 -1.18 -16.32 -8.50
CA PHE A 327 0.14 -16.95 -8.60
C PHE A 327 0.26 -18.17 -7.67
N LEU A 328 -0.23 -18.08 -6.43
CA LEU A 328 -0.13 -19.15 -5.44
C LEU A 328 -0.81 -20.45 -5.90
N PHE A 329 -1.82 -20.40 -6.76
CA PHE A 329 -2.43 -21.60 -7.36
C PHE A 329 -1.42 -22.46 -8.12
N TYR A 330 -0.47 -21.83 -8.80
CA TYR A 330 0.63 -22.55 -9.46
C TYR A 330 1.75 -22.90 -8.48
N ASN A 331 2.16 -21.95 -7.64
CA ASN A 331 3.31 -22.11 -6.76
C ASN A 331 3.11 -23.24 -5.74
N LEU A 332 1.93 -23.31 -5.09
CA LEU A 332 1.56 -24.36 -4.17
C LEU A 332 1.23 -25.69 -4.87
N GLY A 333 0.95 -25.64 -6.17
CA GLY A 333 0.69 -26.82 -6.98
C GLY A 333 -0.77 -27.30 -6.98
N PHE A 334 -1.74 -26.41 -6.67
CA PHE A 334 -3.18 -26.73 -6.77
C PHE A 334 -3.58 -27.15 -8.18
N LEU A 335 -2.94 -26.58 -9.20
CA LEU A 335 -3.13 -26.95 -10.60
C LEU A 335 -2.27 -28.15 -11.04
N GLY A 336 -1.70 -28.87 -10.08
CA GLY A 336 -0.85 -30.02 -10.28
C GLY A 336 0.65 -29.72 -10.17
N THR A 337 1.39 -30.65 -9.56
CA THR A 337 2.83 -30.49 -9.26
C THR A 337 3.71 -30.29 -10.50
N LYS A 338 3.28 -30.80 -11.67
CA LYS A 338 3.98 -30.59 -12.96
C LYS A 338 3.84 -29.16 -13.48
N ARG A 339 2.86 -28.39 -12.96
CA ARG A 339 2.58 -27.03 -13.40
C ARG A 339 3.17 -25.97 -12.47
N ARG A 340 3.90 -26.35 -11.44
CA ARG A 340 4.50 -25.44 -10.48
C ARG A 340 5.39 -24.40 -11.15
N VAL A 341 5.38 -23.21 -10.54
CA VAL A 341 6.17 -22.03 -10.89
C VAL A 341 6.76 -21.49 -9.58
N PHE A 342 8.01 -21.07 -9.61
CA PHE A 342 8.62 -20.39 -8.48
C PHE A 342 8.44 -18.88 -8.57
N LEU A 343 8.49 -18.22 -7.43
CA LEU A 343 8.40 -16.76 -7.33
C LEU A 343 9.60 -16.11 -8.01
N GLY A 344 10.81 -16.60 -7.71
CA GLY A 344 12.10 -16.09 -8.17
C GLY A 344 12.55 -14.82 -7.46
N ASP A 345 13.83 -14.46 -7.60
CA ASP A 345 14.41 -13.26 -7.01
C ASP A 345 13.68 -12.00 -7.48
N ASN A 346 13.20 -12.01 -8.71
CA ASN A 346 12.35 -10.99 -9.29
C ASN A 346 11.07 -10.76 -8.48
N GLY A 347 10.36 -11.83 -8.12
CA GLY A 347 9.10 -11.73 -7.41
C GLY A 347 9.29 -11.38 -5.93
N SER A 348 10.25 -11.97 -5.25
CA SER A 348 10.52 -11.69 -3.84
C SER A 348 11.01 -10.25 -3.63
N THR A 349 11.87 -9.73 -4.53
CA THR A 349 12.32 -8.33 -4.54
C THR A 349 11.15 -7.38 -4.74
N PHE A 350 10.29 -7.65 -5.73
CA PHE A 350 9.12 -6.83 -6.01
C PHE A 350 8.14 -6.81 -4.82
N LEU A 351 7.82 -7.98 -4.25
CA LEU A 351 6.90 -8.06 -3.11
C LEU A 351 7.47 -7.35 -1.88
N GLY A 352 8.77 -7.51 -1.59
CA GLY A 352 9.44 -6.81 -0.50
C GLY A 352 9.41 -5.29 -0.70
N PHE A 353 9.68 -4.81 -1.89
CA PHE A 353 9.62 -3.40 -2.26
C PHE A 353 8.20 -2.84 -2.11
N PHE A 354 7.19 -3.54 -2.65
CA PHE A 354 5.80 -3.13 -2.57
C PHE A 354 5.29 -3.06 -1.13
N VAL A 355 5.57 -4.08 -0.31
CA VAL A 355 5.18 -4.11 1.11
C VAL A 355 5.86 -3.00 1.89
N ALA A 356 7.19 -2.82 1.73
CA ALA A 356 7.95 -1.79 2.43
C ALA A 356 7.41 -0.40 2.11
N TRP A 357 7.19 -0.13 0.82
CA TRP A 357 6.71 1.17 0.38
C TRP A 357 5.27 1.45 0.82
N THR A 358 4.40 0.44 0.80
CA THR A 358 3.03 0.58 1.32
C THR A 358 3.03 0.87 2.82
N CYS A 359 3.90 0.21 3.60
CA CYS A 359 4.08 0.51 5.02
C CYS A 359 4.50 1.97 5.26
N ILE A 360 5.46 2.48 4.48
CA ILE A 360 5.93 3.86 4.58
C ILE A 360 4.80 4.83 4.22
N ASN A 361 4.13 4.61 3.10
CA ASN A 361 3.04 5.46 2.64
C ASN A 361 1.91 5.54 3.69
N TYR A 362 1.56 4.43 4.34
CA TYR A 362 0.49 4.39 5.34
C TYR A 362 0.90 4.96 6.69
N SER A 363 2.19 4.99 7.02
CA SER A 363 2.69 5.47 8.30
C SER A 363 3.24 6.90 8.27
N GLN A 364 3.52 7.46 7.08
CA GLN A 364 4.13 8.78 6.93
C GLN A 364 3.28 9.76 6.09
N SER A 365 2.14 9.31 5.54
CA SER A 365 1.21 10.21 4.86
C SER A 365 0.50 11.14 5.86
N THR A 366 0.00 12.26 5.38
CA THR A 366 -0.72 13.26 6.18
C THR A 366 -1.87 12.69 7.01
N ASN A 367 -2.46 11.58 6.57
CA ASN A 367 -3.58 10.91 7.27
C ASN A 367 -3.15 9.76 8.18
N GLU A 368 -1.87 9.57 8.44
CA GLU A 368 -1.31 8.49 9.30
C GLU A 368 -2.28 7.32 9.56
N LEU A 369 -2.44 6.44 8.58
CA LEU A 369 -3.40 5.33 8.69
C LEU A 369 -2.97 4.29 9.74
N ILE A 370 -1.66 4.17 9.96
CA ILE A 370 -1.04 3.27 10.93
C ILE A 370 0.19 3.91 11.59
N LYS A 371 0.48 3.52 12.82
CA LYS A 371 1.73 3.92 13.49
C LYS A 371 2.94 3.24 12.84
N PRO A 372 4.11 3.91 12.71
CA PRO A 372 5.32 3.30 12.13
C PRO A 372 5.74 1.99 12.79
N VAL A 373 5.57 1.88 14.10
CA VAL A 373 5.89 0.65 14.85
C VAL A 373 5.04 -0.55 14.42
N THR A 374 3.83 -0.34 13.93
CA THR A 374 2.93 -1.39 13.44
C THR A 374 3.52 -2.09 12.23
N CYS A 375 4.27 -1.37 11.38
CA CYS A 375 4.97 -1.96 10.24
C CYS A 375 5.97 -3.04 10.67
N LEU A 376 6.65 -2.88 11.82
CA LEU A 376 7.58 -3.89 12.35
C LEU A 376 6.86 -5.19 12.68
N TRP A 377 5.67 -5.13 13.29
CA TRP A 377 4.85 -6.29 13.61
C TRP A 377 4.34 -7.01 12.35
N ILE A 378 3.94 -6.25 11.33
CA ILE A 378 3.41 -6.76 10.06
C ILE A 378 4.47 -7.58 9.31
N VAL A 379 5.72 -7.14 9.32
CA VAL A 379 6.83 -7.82 8.64
C VAL A 379 7.77 -8.56 9.62
N ALA A 380 7.32 -8.84 10.85
CA ALA A 380 8.16 -9.32 11.94
C ALA A 380 9.01 -10.55 11.57
N ILE A 381 8.42 -11.60 11.02
CA ILE A 381 9.14 -12.84 10.73
C ILE A 381 10.21 -12.67 9.64
N PRO A 382 9.90 -12.14 8.43
CA PRO A 382 10.94 -11.85 7.44
C PRO A 382 12.05 -10.96 7.98
N LEU A 383 11.69 -9.89 8.68
CA LEU A 383 12.63 -8.92 9.24
C LEU A 383 13.57 -9.56 10.26
N LEU A 384 13.01 -10.22 11.28
CA LEU A 384 13.81 -10.81 12.36
C LEU A 384 14.66 -11.99 11.88
N ASP A 385 14.18 -12.79 10.92
CA ASP A 385 14.98 -13.85 10.33
C ASP A 385 16.19 -13.27 9.56
N CYS A 386 15.96 -12.26 8.73
CA CYS A 386 17.02 -11.57 7.99
C CYS A 386 18.07 -10.98 8.95
N LEU A 387 17.64 -10.14 9.90
CA LEU A 387 18.54 -9.50 10.87
C LEU A 387 19.31 -10.52 11.71
N GLY A 388 18.64 -11.59 12.16
CA GLY A 388 19.26 -12.63 12.97
C GLY A 388 20.32 -13.41 12.20
N VAL A 389 20.06 -13.75 10.95
CA VAL A 389 21.05 -14.44 10.09
C VAL A 389 22.22 -13.52 9.77
N MET A 390 21.95 -12.26 9.37
CA MET A 390 23.01 -11.30 9.05
C MET A 390 23.90 -11.03 10.26
N THR A 391 23.31 -10.74 11.42
CA THR A 391 24.05 -10.52 12.68
C THR A 391 24.87 -11.75 13.07
N GLY A 392 24.28 -12.95 12.99
CA GLY A 392 24.97 -14.19 13.29
C GLY A 392 26.15 -14.48 12.34
N ARG A 393 26.08 -14.04 11.08
CA ARG A 393 27.18 -14.14 10.11
C ARG A 393 28.30 -13.13 10.40
N ILE A 394 27.94 -11.87 10.69
CA ILE A 394 28.89 -10.82 11.07
C ILE A 394 29.72 -11.26 12.29
N ILE A 395 29.05 -11.77 13.34
CA ILE A 395 29.74 -12.27 14.55
C ILE A 395 30.73 -13.40 14.23
N LYS A 396 30.46 -14.21 13.21
CA LYS A 396 31.34 -15.30 12.76
C LYS A 396 32.41 -14.85 11.74
N GLY A 397 32.48 -13.55 11.41
CA GLY A 397 33.39 -13.04 10.38
C GLY A 397 33.00 -13.44 8.94
N ILE A 398 31.71 -13.81 8.71
CA ILE A 398 31.20 -14.20 7.41
C ILE A 398 30.45 -13.01 6.80
N LEU A 399 30.56 -12.81 5.49
CA LEU A 399 29.82 -11.75 4.80
C LEU A 399 28.29 -11.93 4.98
N PRO A 400 27.53 -10.87 5.33
CA PRO A 400 26.10 -10.94 5.64
C PRO A 400 25.24 -11.57 4.53
N PHE A 401 25.56 -11.26 3.27
CA PHE A 401 24.82 -11.69 2.08
C PHE A 401 25.31 -13.02 1.49
N THR A 402 26.16 -13.76 2.20
CA THR A 402 26.61 -15.09 1.76
C THR A 402 25.41 -16.05 1.75
N ALA A 403 25.27 -16.87 0.70
CA ALA A 403 24.23 -17.89 0.65
C ALA A 403 24.43 -18.94 1.77
N GLY A 404 23.35 -19.30 2.47
CA GLY A 404 23.39 -20.25 3.58
C GLY A 404 22.05 -20.90 3.87
N ARG A 405 22.03 -21.88 4.79
CA ARG A 405 20.82 -22.56 5.26
C ARG A 405 20.51 -22.21 6.72
N ASP A 406 20.78 -20.98 7.12
CA ASP A 406 20.69 -20.52 8.50
C ASP A 406 19.32 -19.95 8.84
N HIS A 407 18.45 -19.79 7.84
CA HIS A 407 17.11 -19.18 7.95
C HIS A 407 16.13 -20.04 8.76
N ILE A 408 15.16 -19.41 9.42
CA ILE A 408 14.19 -20.07 10.29
C ILE A 408 13.40 -21.18 9.55
N HIS A 409 13.05 -20.97 8.30
CA HIS A 409 12.32 -21.97 7.52
C HIS A 409 13.14 -23.24 7.30
N HIS A 410 14.46 -23.14 7.08
CA HIS A 410 15.32 -24.31 7.00
C HIS A 410 15.43 -25.05 8.35
N LYS A 411 15.57 -24.30 9.46
CA LYS A 411 15.64 -24.89 10.80
C LYS A 411 14.35 -25.64 11.16
N LEU A 412 13.20 -25.01 10.92
CA LEU A 412 11.91 -25.63 11.18
C LEU A 412 11.64 -26.81 10.25
N GLN A 413 12.06 -26.75 9.00
CA GLN A 413 11.89 -27.86 8.06
C GLN A 413 12.66 -29.12 8.51
N LEU A 414 13.80 -28.94 9.18
CA LEU A 414 14.53 -30.04 9.79
C LEU A 414 13.81 -30.69 10.97
N ILE A 415 12.98 -29.93 11.69
CA ILE A 415 12.19 -30.40 12.85
C ILE A 415 10.89 -31.00 12.38
N THR A 416 10.17 -30.31 11.52
CA THR A 416 8.83 -30.74 11.04
C THR A 416 8.88 -31.84 10.00
N LEU A 417 10.06 -32.04 9.36
CA LEU A 417 10.30 -32.96 8.24
C LEU A 417 9.31 -32.74 7.06
N SER A 418 8.69 -31.56 6.98
CA SER A 418 7.68 -31.26 5.98
C SER A 418 7.66 -29.75 5.63
N SER A 419 7.83 -29.43 4.36
CA SER A 419 7.71 -28.05 3.87
C SER A 419 6.32 -27.45 4.13
N SER A 420 5.25 -28.25 4.02
CA SER A 420 3.87 -27.77 4.24
C SER A 420 3.62 -27.45 5.71
N ARG A 421 4.10 -28.27 6.66
CA ARG A 421 3.96 -27.96 8.10
C ARG A 421 4.77 -26.75 8.50
N THR A 422 5.98 -26.60 7.96
CA THR A 422 6.83 -25.41 8.16
C THR A 422 6.14 -24.17 7.62
N LEU A 423 5.61 -24.22 6.40
CA LEU A 423 4.85 -23.15 5.79
C LEU A 423 3.67 -22.72 6.68
N MET A 424 2.80 -23.67 7.05
CA MET A 424 1.65 -23.36 7.90
C MET A 424 2.05 -22.74 9.23
N GLY A 425 3.03 -23.32 9.92
CA GLY A 425 3.49 -22.81 11.22
C GLY A 425 4.02 -21.38 11.14
N LEU A 426 4.82 -21.06 10.11
CA LEU A 426 5.36 -19.71 9.91
C LEU A 426 4.29 -18.71 9.50
N LEU A 427 3.35 -19.08 8.63
CA LEU A 427 2.26 -18.20 8.23
C LEU A 427 1.29 -17.93 9.38
N ILE A 428 0.97 -18.95 10.19
CA ILE A 428 0.14 -18.76 11.40
C ILE A 428 0.84 -17.81 12.37
N LEU A 429 2.13 -18.04 12.65
CA LEU A 429 2.90 -17.16 13.53
C LEU A 429 2.94 -15.72 12.98
N GLY A 430 3.24 -15.54 11.70
CA GLY A 430 3.25 -14.22 11.07
C GLY A 430 1.89 -13.52 11.10
N SER A 431 0.80 -14.27 10.87
CA SER A 431 -0.57 -13.75 10.97
C SER A 431 -0.90 -13.30 12.41
N LEU A 432 -0.53 -14.09 13.41
CA LEU A 432 -0.73 -13.72 14.83
C LEU A 432 0.02 -12.44 15.17
N LEU A 433 1.27 -12.30 14.75
CA LEU A 433 2.06 -11.10 14.99
C LEU A 433 1.48 -9.87 14.30
N ALA A 434 1.05 -10.03 13.05
CA ALA A 434 0.40 -8.94 12.32
C ALA A 434 -0.91 -8.51 13.00
N VAL A 435 -1.73 -9.47 13.46
CA VAL A 435 -2.95 -9.18 14.24
C VAL A 435 -2.61 -8.46 15.54
N VAL A 436 -1.59 -8.91 16.28
CA VAL A 436 -1.13 -8.22 17.51
C VAL A 436 -0.71 -6.79 17.19
N GLY A 437 0.07 -6.58 16.12
CA GLY A 437 0.49 -5.25 15.70
C GLY A 437 -0.69 -4.33 15.40
N VAL A 438 -1.68 -4.80 14.62
CA VAL A 438 -2.89 -4.04 14.28
C VAL A 438 -3.75 -3.78 15.53
N MET A 439 -3.87 -4.75 16.44
CA MET A 439 -4.59 -4.55 17.71
C MET A 439 -3.93 -3.50 18.60
N LEU A 440 -2.59 -3.50 18.69
CA LEU A 440 -1.83 -2.49 19.41
C LEU A 440 -1.96 -1.11 18.75
N ASP A 441 -2.01 -1.05 17.44
CA ASP A 441 -2.20 0.18 16.66
C ASP A 441 -3.54 0.84 16.99
N LYS A 442 -4.62 0.05 17.00
CA LYS A 442 -5.99 0.53 17.28
C LYS A 442 -6.32 0.67 18.77
N SER A 443 -5.41 0.25 19.64
CA SER A 443 -5.58 0.38 21.08
C SER A 443 -5.15 1.78 21.56
N TYR A 444 -5.53 2.14 22.81
CA TYR A 444 -5.07 3.35 23.47
C TYR A 444 -3.61 3.25 23.96
N LEU A 445 -2.91 2.14 23.66
CA LEU A 445 -1.52 1.97 24.05
C LEU A 445 -0.61 2.86 23.18
N SER A 446 0.41 3.42 23.82
CA SER A 446 1.36 4.27 23.13
C SER A 446 2.27 3.47 22.19
N SER A 447 2.88 4.16 21.21
CA SER A 447 3.83 3.55 20.27
C SER A 447 5.05 2.97 21.01
N GLU A 448 5.47 3.58 22.11
CA GLU A 448 6.59 3.13 22.95
C GLU A 448 6.32 1.75 23.53
N ILE A 449 5.12 1.52 24.09
CA ILE A 449 4.74 0.22 24.65
C ILE A 449 4.74 -0.85 23.54
N SER A 450 4.16 -0.53 22.39
CA SER A 450 4.17 -1.43 21.23
C SER A 450 5.59 -1.76 20.79
N PHE A 451 6.49 -0.76 20.74
CA PHE A 451 7.89 -0.94 20.41
C PHE A 451 8.64 -1.81 21.43
N ILE A 452 8.44 -1.56 22.73
CA ILE A 452 9.06 -2.36 23.81
C ILE A 452 8.61 -3.83 23.69
N LEU A 453 7.30 -4.07 23.48
CA LEU A 453 6.77 -5.42 23.29
C LEU A 453 7.39 -6.10 22.05
N PHE A 454 7.58 -5.35 20.95
CA PHE A 454 8.26 -5.88 19.77
C PHE A 454 9.71 -6.26 20.05
N VAL A 455 10.46 -5.43 20.78
CA VAL A 455 11.85 -5.72 21.17
C VAL A 455 11.93 -6.96 22.07
N ILE A 456 11.01 -7.09 23.03
CA ILE A 456 10.92 -8.29 23.88
C ILE A 456 10.64 -9.53 23.02
N PHE A 457 9.68 -9.45 22.10
CA PHE A 457 9.41 -10.53 21.17
C PHE A 457 10.63 -10.88 20.32
N ALA A 458 11.34 -9.89 19.78
CA ALA A 458 12.56 -10.08 19.00
C ALA A 458 13.64 -10.81 19.81
N ALA A 459 13.83 -10.43 21.09
CA ALA A 459 14.79 -11.11 21.97
C ALA A 459 14.40 -12.58 22.20
N ILE A 460 13.13 -12.86 22.46
CA ILE A 460 12.61 -14.22 22.59
C ILE A 460 12.84 -15.02 21.29
N TYR A 461 12.49 -14.41 20.15
CA TYR A 461 12.70 -15.02 18.84
C TYR A 461 14.17 -15.43 18.62
N TYR A 462 15.13 -14.56 18.93
CA TYR A 462 16.55 -14.85 18.77
C TYR A 462 17.05 -15.95 19.72
N ILE A 463 16.61 -15.95 20.98
CA ILE A 463 16.93 -17.02 21.93
C ILE A 463 16.38 -18.37 21.45
N VAL A 464 15.12 -18.42 21.04
CA VAL A 464 14.48 -19.65 20.56
C VAL A 464 15.13 -20.13 19.26
N SER A 465 15.29 -19.25 18.26
CA SER A 465 15.90 -19.60 16.98
C SER A 465 17.36 -20.05 17.14
N GLY A 466 18.12 -19.46 18.07
CA GLY A 466 19.49 -19.86 18.42
C GLY A 466 19.54 -21.24 19.07
N LYS A 467 18.65 -21.57 20.00
CA LYS A 467 18.57 -22.89 20.63
C LYS A 467 18.23 -24.00 19.62
N LEU A 468 17.32 -23.72 18.67
CA LEU A 468 16.99 -24.64 17.58
C LEU A 468 18.21 -25.02 16.71
N PHE A 469 19.23 -24.18 16.70
CA PHE A 469 20.49 -24.46 15.99
C PHE A 469 21.43 -25.40 16.76
N ASN A 470 21.46 -25.28 18.12
CA ASN A 470 22.42 -26.01 18.94
C ASN A 470 22.00 -27.46 19.20
N THR A 471 20.72 -27.77 19.19
CA THR A 471 20.21 -29.13 19.46
C THR A 471 20.62 -30.17 18.42
N LYS A 472 20.98 -29.79 17.19
CA LYS A 472 21.42 -30.74 16.15
C LYS A 472 22.94 -30.90 16.01
N LYS A 473 23.74 -30.02 16.57
CA LYS A 473 25.19 -30.27 16.61
C LYS A 473 25.52 -31.50 17.49
N HIS A 474 24.66 -31.83 18.45
CA HIS A 474 24.83 -33.01 19.31
C HIS A 474 24.25 -34.31 18.74
N SER A 475 23.26 -34.26 17.80
CA SER A 475 22.67 -35.48 17.21
C SER A 475 23.37 -35.99 15.96
N SER A 476 24.31 -35.20 15.38
CA SER A 476 25.17 -35.63 14.26
C SER A 476 26.55 -36.06 14.70
N ALA A 477 26.83 -36.02 16.01
CA ALA A 477 28.10 -36.45 16.60
C ALA A 477 27.96 -37.77 17.42
N THR A 478 26.76 -38.34 17.43
CA THR A 478 26.47 -39.73 17.87
C THR A 478 25.93 -40.53 16.69
#